data_4e78767e2c140b0fd7c1d1a680f487b6
#
_entry.id   4e78767e2c140b0fd7c1d1a680f487b6
#
_cell.length_a   1.000
_cell.length_b   1.000
_cell.length_c   1.000
_cell.angle_alpha   90.00
_cell.angle_beta   90.00
_cell.angle_gamma   90.00
#
_symmetry.space_group_name_H-M   'P 1'
#
loop_
_entity.id
_entity.type
_entity.pdbx_description
1 polymer ?
#
loop_
_entity_poly.entity_id
_entity_poly.type
_entity_poly.pdbx_seq_one_letter_code
_entity_poly.pdbx_strand_id
1 'polypeptide(L)'
;MGEDSNMKMTGIVNYEVEDVFNHFIKNAKKDFSDFNEDNPVGCKIEKDITTGGAKPIRCTVEITDYEKNGKYEITTSNEYSKCVSTYTFVGQKDGTTKLTISEKQTTQKFVQLTTLYIQRFFARRAFKRSFKNIIEVLNNELRVHFENVERSKKKRA
;
A
#
# COMPACT_ATOMS: atom_id res chain seq x y z
N MET A 1 -1.95 -17.77 21.36
CA MET A 1 -2.43 -16.41 21.02
C MET A 1 -1.34 -15.65 20.29
N GLY A 2 -1.65 -15.09 19.13
CA GLY A 2 -0.73 -14.22 18.40
C GLY A 2 -0.76 -12.80 18.95
N GLU A 3 0.35 -12.09 18.85
CA GLU A 3 0.38 -10.67 19.17
C GLU A 3 0.00 -9.84 17.93
N ASP A 4 -0.93 -8.93 18.10
CA ASP A 4 -1.37 -8.01 17.07
C ASP A 4 -0.60 -6.69 17.17
N SER A 5 -0.05 -6.26 16.04
CA SER A 5 0.59 -4.96 15.91
C SER A 5 -0.19 -4.12 14.90
N ASN A 6 -0.57 -2.92 15.30
CA ASN A 6 -1.29 -1.98 14.43
C ASN A 6 -0.45 -0.72 14.19
N MET A 7 -0.30 -0.35 12.92
CA MET A 7 0.33 0.89 12.50
C MET A 7 -0.60 1.64 11.57
N LYS A 8 -0.70 2.95 11.74
CA LYS A 8 -1.55 3.80 10.93
C LYS A 8 -0.89 5.14 10.66
N MET A 9 -0.91 5.57 9.41
CA MET A 9 -0.43 6.90 9.02
C MET A 9 -1.38 7.53 8.01
N THR A 10 -1.45 8.86 8.06
CA THR A 10 -2.29 9.66 7.18
C THR A 10 -1.44 10.77 6.55
N GLY A 11 -1.63 11.00 5.26
CA GLY A 11 -0.96 12.06 4.52
C GLY A 11 -1.86 12.64 3.44
N ILE A 12 -1.41 13.75 2.84
CA ILE A 12 -2.15 14.46 1.80
C ILE A 12 -1.45 14.30 0.46
N VAL A 13 -2.21 13.89 -0.55
CA VAL A 13 -1.80 13.91 -1.95
C VAL A 13 -2.52 15.08 -2.63
N ASN A 14 -1.79 15.93 -3.33
CA ASN A 14 -2.26 17.24 -3.82
C ASN A 14 -3.09 17.15 -5.11
N TYR A 15 -3.87 16.08 -5.28
CA TYR A 15 -4.67 15.81 -6.49
C TYR A 15 -6.02 15.21 -6.10
N GLU A 16 -6.97 15.24 -7.02
CA GLU A 16 -8.31 14.68 -6.82
C GLU A 16 -8.28 13.18 -6.54
N VAL A 17 -9.22 12.70 -5.75
CA VAL A 17 -9.27 11.29 -5.31
C VAL A 17 -9.31 10.30 -6.49
N GLU A 18 -10.02 10.62 -7.54
CA GLU A 18 -10.10 9.76 -8.73
C GLU A 18 -8.72 9.61 -9.40
N ASP A 19 -8.01 10.70 -9.57
CA ASP A 19 -6.67 10.71 -10.18
C ASP A 19 -5.66 9.96 -9.31
N VAL A 20 -5.70 10.20 -8.00
CA VAL A 20 -4.81 9.54 -7.04
C VAL A 20 -5.07 8.03 -7.02
N PHE A 21 -6.32 7.64 -6.92
CA PHE A 21 -6.71 6.23 -6.87
C PHE A 21 -6.33 5.51 -8.18
N ASN A 22 -6.66 6.08 -9.32
CA ASN A 22 -6.34 5.48 -10.62
C ASN A 22 -4.84 5.29 -10.81
N HIS A 23 -4.05 6.28 -10.41
CA HIS A 23 -2.59 6.20 -10.50
C HIS A 23 -2.04 5.12 -9.55
N PHE A 24 -2.54 5.08 -8.32
CA PHE A 24 -2.16 4.07 -7.33
C PHE A 24 -2.49 2.65 -7.83
N ILE A 25 -3.69 2.42 -8.33
CA ILE A 25 -4.13 1.13 -8.84
C ILE A 25 -3.32 0.72 -10.09
N LYS A 26 -2.99 1.66 -10.96
CA LYS A 26 -2.13 1.38 -12.12
C LYS A 26 -0.78 0.78 -11.70
N ASN A 27 -0.20 1.27 -10.63
CA ASN A 27 1.04 0.73 -10.07
C ASN A 27 0.81 -0.61 -9.35
N ALA A 28 -0.28 -0.72 -8.59
CA ALA A 28 -0.62 -1.95 -7.87
C ALA A 28 -0.90 -3.14 -8.82
N LYS A 29 -1.52 -2.90 -9.96
CA LYS A 29 -1.79 -3.93 -10.99
C LYS A 29 -0.53 -4.62 -11.49
N LYS A 30 0.60 -3.95 -11.49
CA LYS A 30 1.88 -4.52 -11.95
C LYS A 30 2.32 -5.70 -11.10
N ASP A 31 1.88 -5.76 -9.85
CA ASP A 31 2.19 -6.84 -8.93
C ASP A 31 1.33 -8.08 -9.15
N PHE A 32 0.20 -7.95 -9.85
CA PHE A 32 -0.75 -9.05 -10.06
C PHE A 32 -0.95 -9.33 -11.55
N SER A 33 -0.53 -10.51 -12.01
CA SER A 33 -0.66 -10.92 -13.42
C SER A 33 -2.11 -11.06 -13.87
N ASP A 34 -3.01 -11.44 -12.95
CA ASP A 34 -4.42 -11.73 -13.25
C ASP A 34 -5.37 -10.67 -12.67
N PHE A 35 -4.90 -9.43 -12.55
CA PHE A 35 -5.71 -8.35 -12.02
C PHE A 35 -6.93 -8.07 -12.90
N ASN A 36 -8.13 -8.18 -12.33
CA ASN A 36 -9.38 -7.88 -13.00
C ASN A 36 -10.06 -6.69 -12.29
N GLU A 37 -10.20 -5.56 -12.99
CA GLU A 37 -10.79 -4.33 -12.42
C GLU A 37 -12.27 -4.50 -12.02
N ASP A 38 -12.99 -5.38 -12.72
CA ASP A 38 -14.41 -5.62 -12.44
C ASP A 38 -14.61 -6.48 -11.19
N ASN A 39 -13.61 -7.30 -10.84
CA ASN A 39 -13.64 -8.15 -9.66
C ASN A 39 -12.22 -8.39 -9.13
N PRO A 40 -11.61 -7.37 -8.50
CA PRO A 40 -10.23 -7.49 -8.05
C PRO A 40 -10.05 -8.34 -6.78
N VAL A 41 -11.08 -8.43 -5.95
CA VAL A 41 -11.02 -9.19 -4.68
C VAL A 41 -10.84 -10.68 -4.97
N GLY A 42 -9.89 -11.29 -4.30
CA GLY A 42 -9.54 -12.70 -4.50
C GLY A 42 -8.35 -12.93 -5.44
N CYS A 43 -7.88 -11.88 -6.14
CA CYS A 43 -6.66 -11.96 -6.95
C CYS A 43 -5.46 -12.25 -6.05
N LYS A 44 -4.68 -13.27 -6.39
CA LYS A 44 -3.57 -13.76 -5.57
C LYS A 44 -2.29 -13.90 -6.38
N ILE A 45 -1.17 -13.64 -5.73
CA ILE A 45 0.16 -14.02 -6.22
C ILE A 45 0.97 -14.62 -5.07
N GLU A 46 1.96 -15.41 -5.43
CA GLU A 46 2.99 -15.86 -4.51
C GLU A 46 4.27 -15.04 -4.74
N LYS A 47 4.90 -14.61 -3.67
CA LYS A 47 6.07 -13.74 -3.71
C LYS A 47 7.04 -14.11 -2.61
N ASP A 48 8.33 -14.05 -2.92
CA ASP A 48 9.39 -14.19 -1.91
C ASP A 48 9.69 -12.84 -1.29
N ILE A 49 9.58 -12.74 0.02
CA ILE A 49 9.83 -11.51 0.77
C ILE A 49 11.06 -11.71 1.64
N THR A 50 12.03 -10.81 1.50
CA THR A 50 13.24 -10.81 2.31
C THR A 50 13.14 -9.73 3.38
N THR A 51 13.28 -10.13 4.64
CA THR A 51 13.28 -9.21 5.78
C THR A 51 14.63 -9.26 6.50
N GLY A 52 15.32 -8.12 6.55
CA GLY A 52 16.47 -7.92 7.43
C GLY A 52 17.66 -8.87 7.24
N GLY A 53 17.99 -9.27 6.02
CA GLY A 53 19.14 -10.14 5.73
C GLY A 53 18.88 -11.63 5.97
N ALA A 54 17.68 -12.03 6.35
CA ALA A 54 17.25 -13.41 6.49
C ALA A 54 16.97 -14.06 5.12
N LYS A 55 16.81 -15.37 5.10
CA LYS A 55 16.38 -16.09 3.89
C LYS A 55 15.02 -15.60 3.42
N PRO A 56 14.77 -15.52 2.10
CA PRO A 56 13.45 -15.16 1.58
C PRO A 56 12.37 -16.09 2.10
N ILE A 57 11.23 -15.51 2.50
CA ILE A 57 10.06 -16.25 2.97
C ILE A 57 9.00 -16.21 1.88
N ARG A 58 8.47 -17.37 1.51
CA ARG A 58 7.40 -17.48 0.54
C ARG A 58 6.10 -16.98 1.15
N CYS A 59 5.52 -15.96 0.56
CA CYS A 59 4.27 -15.35 1.02
C CYS A 59 3.22 -15.38 -0.09
N THR A 60 1.96 -15.47 0.32
CA THR A 60 0.81 -15.24 -0.54
C THR A 60 0.34 -13.81 -0.34
N VAL A 61 0.18 -13.07 -1.43
CA VAL A 61 -0.38 -11.71 -1.43
C VAL A 61 -1.72 -11.77 -2.14
N GLU A 62 -2.77 -11.36 -1.45
CA GLU A 62 -4.15 -11.41 -1.95
C GLU A 62 -4.81 -10.04 -1.81
N ILE A 63 -5.57 -9.63 -2.84
CA ILE A 63 -6.46 -8.47 -2.71
C ILE A 63 -7.68 -8.91 -1.93
N THR A 64 -7.85 -8.37 -0.72
CA THR A 64 -8.90 -8.79 0.21
C THR A 64 -10.06 -7.81 0.34
N ASP A 65 -9.87 -6.56 -0.10
CA ASP A 65 -10.95 -5.58 -0.18
C ASP A 65 -10.64 -4.54 -1.26
N TYR A 66 -11.67 -4.04 -1.90
CA TYR A 66 -11.53 -3.08 -2.98
C TYR A 66 -12.80 -2.25 -3.13
N GLU A 67 -12.65 -0.93 -3.12
CA GLU A 67 -13.72 0.02 -3.41
C GLU A 67 -13.16 1.11 -4.31
N LYS A 68 -13.71 1.24 -5.50
CA LYS A 68 -13.24 2.23 -6.48
C LYS A 68 -13.24 3.63 -5.88
N ASN A 69 -12.10 4.33 -6.00
CA ASN A 69 -11.86 5.68 -5.47
C ASN A 69 -11.96 5.77 -3.93
N GLY A 70 -11.95 4.64 -3.23
CA GLY A 70 -12.11 4.64 -1.77
C GLY A 70 -11.15 3.75 -1.01
N LYS A 71 -10.92 2.53 -1.48
CA LYS A 71 -10.18 1.55 -0.68
C LYS A 71 -9.45 0.51 -1.52
N TYR A 72 -8.27 0.18 -1.08
CA TYR A 72 -7.49 -0.95 -1.59
C TYR A 72 -6.86 -1.67 -0.41
N GLU A 73 -7.11 -2.97 -0.31
CA GLU A 73 -6.58 -3.78 0.79
C GLU A 73 -5.91 -5.03 0.25
N ILE A 74 -4.72 -5.29 0.76
CA ILE A 74 -3.99 -6.54 0.48
C ILE A 74 -3.69 -7.25 1.79
N THR A 75 -3.75 -8.59 1.74
CA THR A 75 -3.34 -9.45 2.84
C THR A 75 -2.13 -10.26 2.39
N THR A 76 -1.04 -10.09 3.10
CA THR A 76 0.19 -10.87 2.91
C THR A 76 0.28 -11.89 4.01
N SER A 77 0.36 -13.17 3.65
CA SER A 77 0.38 -14.25 4.64
C SER A 77 1.43 -15.30 4.32
N ASN A 78 1.95 -15.91 5.36
CA ASN A 78 2.78 -17.11 5.33
C ASN A 78 2.39 -18.02 6.49
N GLU A 79 3.12 -19.11 6.70
CA GLU A 79 2.81 -20.07 7.77
C GLU A 79 2.96 -19.48 9.20
N TYR A 80 3.65 -18.35 9.36
CA TYR A 80 3.98 -17.77 10.66
C TYR A 80 3.22 -16.48 10.98
N SER A 81 2.84 -15.72 9.96
CA SER A 81 2.27 -14.39 10.16
C SER A 81 1.29 -14.00 9.06
N LYS A 82 0.48 -13.02 9.38
CA LYS A 82 -0.48 -12.41 8.46
C LYS A 82 -0.41 -10.91 8.64
N CYS A 83 -0.29 -10.18 7.53
CA CYS A 83 -0.29 -8.72 7.52
C CYS A 83 -1.40 -8.22 6.60
N VAL A 84 -2.29 -7.40 7.13
CA VAL A 84 -3.36 -6.74 6.36
C VAL A 84 -2.97 -5.28 6.17
N SER A 85 -2.75 -4.86 4.93
CA SER A 85 -2.41 -3.48 4.57
C SER A 85 -3.61 -2.85 3.88
N THR A 86 -4.20 -1.83 4.52
CA THR A 86 -5.38 -1.14 4.02
C THR A 86 -5.03 0.30 3.63
N TYR A 87 -5.34 0.66 2.39
CA TYR A 87 -5.16 2.01 1.83
C TYR A 87 -6.54 2.63 1.65
N THR A 88 -6.80 3.73 2.35
CA THR A 88 -8.09 4.44 2.29
C THR A 88 -7.89 5.82 1.67
N PHE A 89 -8.69 6.15 0.67
CA PHE A 89 -8.63 7.39 -0.10
C PHE A 89 -9.89 8.21 0.16
N VAL A 90 -9.75 9.43 0.65
CA VAL A 90 -10.88 10.33 0.92
C VAL A 90 -10.62 11.66 0.23
N GLY A 91 -11.50 12.01 -0.72
CA GLY A 91 -11.46 13.32 -1.39
C GLY A 91 -11.77 14.44 -0.43
N GLN A 92 -10.99 15.53 -0.49
CA GLN A 92 -11.17 16.73 0.32
C GLN A 92 -11.86 17.82 -0.48
N LYS A 93 -12.49 18.77 0.21
CA LYS A 93 -13.18 19.91 -0.44
C LYS A 93 -12.25 20.82 -1.24
N ASP A 94 -10.96 20.84 -0.91
CA ASP A 94 -9.95 21.65 -1.59
C ASP A 94 -9.34 20.99 -2.84
N GLY A 95 -9.85 19.82 -3.23
CA GLY A 95 -9.34 19.08 -4.40
C GLY A 95 -8.13 18.21 -4.11
N THR A 96 -7.79 18.03 -2.84
CA THR A 96 -6.75 17.09 -2.41
C THR A 96 -7.34 15.76 -1.96
N THR A 97 -6.48 14.78 -1.74
CA THR A 97 -6.85 13.46 -1.25
C THR A 97 -6.14 13.15 0.06
N LYS A 98 -6.92 12.76 1.06
CA LYS A 98 -6.39 12.22 2.30
C LYS A 98 -6.17 10.72 2.11
N LEU A 99 -4.91 10.30 2.12
CA LEU A 99 -4.54 8.89 2.06
C LEU A 99 -4.17 8.40 3.43
N THR A 100 -4.82 7.33 3.87
CA THR A 100 -4.52 6.65 5.13
C THR A 100 -4.05 5.25 4.82
N ILE A 101 -2.90 4.86 5.38
CA ILE A 101 -2.40 3.49 5.35
C ILE A 101 -2.49 2.91 6.74
N SER A 102 -3.11 1.75 6.84
CA SER A 102 -3.19 0.98 8.08
C SER A 102 -2.60 -0.41 7.85
N GLU A 103 -1.69 -0.82 8.71
CA GLU A 103 -1.15 -2.18 8.68
C GLU A 103 -1.46 -2.88 10.00
N LYS A 104 -2.13 -4.02 9.90
CA LYS A 104 -2.41 -4.89 11.02
C LYS A 104 -1.64 -6.20 10.84
N GLN A 105 -0.72 -6.47 11.75
CA GLN A 105 0.10 -7.69 11.72
C GLN A 105 -0.29 -8.61 12.87
N THR A 106 -0.54 -9.87 12.53
CA THR A 106 -0.82 -10.95 13.49
C THR A 106 0.27 -12.01 13.34
N THR A 107 0.94 -12.33 14.43
CA THR A 107 1.96 -13.38 14.48
C THR A 107 1.36 -14.61 15.16
N GLN A 108 1.38 -15.74 14.47
CA GLN A 108 0.77 -16.98 14.96
C GLN A 108 1.69 -17.83 15.84
N LYS A 109 2.99 -17.59 15.81
CA LYS A 109 3.97 -18.35 16.61
C LYS A 109 4.59 -17.50 17.71
N PHE A 110 4.91 -18.19 18.82
CA PHE A 110 5.58 -17.59 19.96
C PHE A 110 6.98 -17.08 19.54
N VAL A 111 7.18 -15.78 19.69
CA VAL A 111 8.48 -15.11 19.50
C VAL A 111 8.86 -14.51 20.85
N GLN A 112 10.14 -14.59 21.23
CA GLN A 112 10.60 -13.99 22.47
C GLN A 112 10.25 -12.49 22.53
N LEU A 113 9.64 -12.07 23.63
CA LEU A 113 9.13 -10.72 23.84
C LEU A 113 10.14 -9.61 23.52
N THR A 114 11.40 -9.79 23.92
CA THR A 114 12.48 -8.83 23.68
C THR A 114 12.74 -8.62 22.17
N THR A 115 12.76 -9.71 21.41
CA THR A 115 12.93 -9.65 19.95
C THR A 115 11.76 -8.94 19.27
N LEU A 116 10.54 -9.16 19.76
CA LEU A 116 9.33 -8.49 19.28
C LEU A 116 9.38 -6.99 19.48
N TYR A 117 9.80 -6.49 20.63
CA TYR A 117 9.92 -5.06 20.90
C TYR A 117 10.90 -4.38 19.94
N ILE A 118 12.06 -4.99 19.71
CA ILE A 118 13.07 -4.47 18.79
C ILE A 118 12.52 -4.47 17.36
N GLN A 119 11.90 -5.56 16.92
CA GLN A 119 11.30 -5.68 15.59
C GLN A 119 10.20 -4.64 15.36
N ARG A 120 9.35 -4.41 16.36
CA ARG A 120 8.28 -3.39 16.30
C ARG A 120 8.84 -1.97 16.17
N PHE A 121 9.90 -1.67 16.92
CA PHE A 121 10.55 -0.36 16.85
C PHE A 121 11.08 -0.08 15.44
N PHE A 122 11.84 -1.01 14.86
CA PHE A 122 12.35 -0.89 13.50
C PHE A 122 11.25 -0.92 12.45
N ALA A 123 10.24 -1.76 12.62
CA ALA A 123 9.10 -1.84 11.73
C ALA A 123 8.31 -0.52 11.66
N ARG A 124 8.10 0.14 12.80
CA ARG A 124 7.43 1.45 12.85
C ARG A 124 8.22 2.52 12.11
N ARG A 125 9.55 2.54 12.30
CA ARG A 125 10.44 3.48 11.59
C ARG A 125 10.39 3.23 10.08
N ALA A 126 10.50 1.99 9.66
CA ALA A 126 10.42 1.60 8.25
C ALA A 126 9.05 1.94 7.66
N PHE A 127 7.98 1.69 8.39
CA PHE A 127 6.62 2.03 8.00
C PHE A 127 6.44 3.54 7.76
N LYS A 128 6.88 4.37 8.71
CA LYS A 128 6.83 5.83 8.58
C LYS A 128 7.61 6.33 7.37
N ARG A 129 8.81 5.79 7.16
CA ARG A 129 9.67 6.14 6.02
C ARG A 129 9.02 5.73 4.70
N SER A 130 8.51 4.51 4.60
CA SER A 130 7.81 4.01 3.43
C SER A 130 6.57 4.82 3.11
N PHE A 131 5.81 5.21 4.12
CA PHE A 131 4.60 6.02 3.95
C PHE A 131 4.93 7.42 3.39
N LYS A 132 5.91 8.10 3.96
CA LYS A 132 6.38 9.40 3.44
C LYS A 132 6.82 9.27 1.99
N ASN A 133 7.56 8.21 1.68
CA ASN A 133 8.04 7.94 0.33
C ASN A 133 6.88 7.72 -0.64
N ILE A 134 5.86 6.97 -0.25
CA ILE A 134 4.65 6.75 -1.07
C ILE A 134 3.96 8.09 -1.38
N ILE A 135 3.76 8.95 -0.39
CA ILE A 135 3.14 10.26 -0.58
C ILE A 135 3.96 11.13 -1.54
N GLU A 136 5.28 11.19 -1.35
CA GLU A 136 6.18 11.96 -2.23
C GLU A 136 6.18 11.43 -3.66
N VAL A 137 6.26 10.12 -3.83
CA VAL A 137 6.24 9.46 -5.14
C VAL A 137 4.92 9.73 -5.85
N LEU A 138 3.78 9.58 -5.17
CA LEU A 138 2.47 9.86 -5.75
C LEU A 138 2.34 11.31 -6.20
N ASN A 139 2.76 12.26 -5.37
CA ASN A 139 2.73 13.69 -5.73
C ASN A 139 3.62 13.98 -6.95
N ASN A 140 4.83 13.44 -6.98
CA ASN A 140 5.78 13.64 -8.09
C ASN A 140 5.30 12.99 -9.39
N GLU A 141 4.84 11.75 -9.33
CA GLU A 141 4.37 11.04 -10.51
C GLU A 141 3.12 11.69 -11.12
N LEU A 142 2.19 12.13 -10.27
CA LEU A 142 0.99 12.85 -10.72
C LEU A 142 1.34 14.22 -11.31
N ARG A 143 2.29 14.93 -10.71
CA ARG A 143 2.80 16.19 -11.26
C ARG A 143 3.34 16.00 -12.67
N VAL A 144 4.20 15.01 -12.87
CA VAL A 144 4.78 14.67 -14.16
C VAL A 144 3.70 14.27 -15.17
N HIS A 145 2.74 13.46 -14.73
CA HIS A 145 1.61 13.02 -15.56
C HIS A 145 0.82 14.22 -16.09
N PHE A 146 0.43 15.17 -15.24
CA PHE A 146 -0.34 16.34 -15.63
C PHE A 146 0.48 17.32 -16.46
N GLU A 147 1.77 17.50 -16.18
CA GLU A 147 2.66 18.31 -17.04
C GLU A 147 2.74 17.73 -18.46
N ASN A 148 2.84 16.41 -18.60
CA ASN A 148 2.87 15.74 -19.89
C ASN A 148 1.56 15.89 -20.64
N VAL A 149 0.42 15.81 -19.95
CA VAL A 149 -0.91 16.03 -20.53
C VAL A 149 -1.03 17.46 -21.07
N GLU A 150 -0.59 18.46 -20.31
CA GLU A 150 -0.60 19.86 -20.74
C GLU A 150 0.29 20.11 -21.97
N ARG A 151 1.49 19.54 -21.99
CA ARG A 151 2.40 19.60 -23.15
C ARG A 151 1.76 19.00 -24.40
N SER A 152 1.08 17.87 -24.25
CA SER A 152 0.37 17.21 -25.35
C SER A 152 -0.77 18.07 -25.91
N LYS A 153 -1.51 18.75 -25.03
CA LYS A 153 -2.58 19.69 -25.42
C LYS A 153 -2.03 20.89 -26.18
N LYS A 154 -0.89 21.47 -25.73
CA LYS A 154 -0.23 22.59 -26.41
C LYS A 154 0.28 22.23 -27.79
N LYS A 155 0.76 21.01 -28.01
CA LYS A 155 1.23 20.53 -29.30
C LYS A 155 0.10 20.27 -30.31
N ARG A 156 -1.14 20.08 -29.84
CA ARG A 156 -2.31 19.85 -30.69
C ARG A 156 -3.10 21.13 -31.04
N ALA A 157 -2.78 22.20 -30.36
CA ALA A 157 -3.41 23.51 -30.61
C ALA A 157 -2.79 24.25 -31.81
#